data_3033fe5e6963e20d3120938cd0bc7fb4
#
_entry.id   3033fe5e6963e20d3120938cd0bc7fb4
#
_cell.length_a   1.000
_cell.length_b   1.000
_cell.length_c   1.000
_cell.angle_alpha   90.00
_cell.angle_beta   90.00
_cell.angle_gamma   90.00
#
_symmetry.space_group_name_H-M   'P 1'
#
loop_
_entity.id
_entity.type
_entity.pdbx_description
1 polymer ?
#
loop_
_entity_poly.entity_id
_entity_poly.type
_entity_poly.pdbx_seq_one_letter_code
_entity_poly.pdbx_strand_id
1 'polypeptide(L)'
;MRSLTRYITILLIVGILIGLLFYDKSFILAIFSQVLVFSIAALGLNILTGLTGQVSIGNAAFMSIGAYASTIFVMKLGIPMPIAIILAGTMASIFGLIIGFPSLRMKGFYLAITTMAFGVVIEQLISVIPYLGAHDGIRNITKLSNNEFISYLYVFLVYTILIVVTKQIQESPIGFSWKMVRDGETSATCFGINTGKAKLSAFMFSAFYGGIAGALYAHTIGYIRAADFGLSRSLDLLAMIMIGGLGSLQGGLAGSIIIVGLRFFFSRGFGPWLSVIIGSLLIIFTLFFSRGITWGITINWHKRLQVPFISVMKYFRLRRTKMSGKMIDIKDSSIFYVEKGSGKAVVFVHGNTGSSRWWNLVMDLSDDKENSYRTIALDLPNFGRSKSIKSAEIDTYADYLVEFIDRLSLEKPVIVGHSLGAAVVMSLSARYPDLPSAIVLVDGPSPAGLVTPPEHYPVIELCKTSRELMKKSLAAIAPGLKNDKILNDLTDDAMLMAPFAFTEHPKALERFNYIGKLKSYQGKVLIMWGKKDIIITEKMVDETLKQYNRAELVVFDDIGHSVMVEDPVLFKKSLLNFLRSI
;
A
#
# COMPACT_ATOMS: atom_id res chain seq x y z
N MET A 1 22.05 -9.46 -3.77
CA MET A 1 22.77 -10.64 -3.22
C MET A 1 23.26 -10.43 -1.78
N ARG A 2 24.05 -9.40 -1.45
CA ARG A 2 24.58 -9.20 -0.06
C ARG A 2 23.54 -9.13 1.06
N SER A 3 22.33 -8.60 0.82
CA SER A 3 21.27 -8.53 1.84
C SER A 3 20.60 -9.88 2.13
N LEU A 4 20.44 -10.73 1.11
CA LEU A 4 19.88 -12.08 1.25
C LEU A 4 20.84 -12.99 2.02
N THR A 5 22.13 -12.99 1.66
CA THR A 5 23.15 -13.78 2.35
C THR A 5 23.19 -13.41 3.84
N ARG A 6 23.20 -12.12 4.17
CA ARG A 6 23.20 -11.64 5.56
C ARG A 6 21.95 -12.08 6.33
N TYR A 7 20.77 -12.02 5.69
CA TYR A 7 19.52 -12.49 6.30
C TYR A 7 19.55 -13.99 6.60
N ILE A 8 19.99 -14.81 5.63
CA ILE A 8 20.12 -16.27 5.79
C ILE A 8 21.13 -16.58 6.91
N THR A 9 22.28 -15.91 6.93
CA THR A 9 23.31 -16.11 7.96
C THR A 9 22.77 -15.81 9.35
N ILE A 10 22.06 -14.70 9.54
CA ILE A 10 21.44 -14.36 10.84
C ILE A 10 20.40 -15.41 11.23
N LEU A 11 19.52 -15.82 10.29
CA LEU A 11 18.52 -16.83 10.55
C LEU A 11 19.16 -18.16 10.99
N LEU A 12 20.21 -18.61 10.29
CA LEU A 12 20.94 -19.83 10.62
C LEU A 12 21.59 -19.74 12.00
N ILE A 13 22.29 -18.64 12.28
CA ILE A 13 22.95 -18.45 13.59
C ILE A 13 21.92 -18.49 14.72
N VAL A 14 20.81 -17.73 14.59
CA VAL A 14 19.78 -17.67 15.63
C VAL A 14 19.12 -19.03 15.81
N GLY A 15 18.76 -19.73 14.73
CA GLY A 15 18.11 -21.04 14.82
C GLY A 15 19.02 -22.10 15.43
N ILE A 16 20.29 -22.17 15.03
CA ILE A 16 21.25 -23.11 15.63
C ILE A 16 21.48 -22.77 17.11
N LEU A 17 21.60 -21.48 17.44
CA LEU A 17 21.82 -21.03 18.82
C LEU A 17 20.63 -21.39 19.72
N ILE A 18 19.39 -21.24 19.25
CA ILE A 18 18.18 -21.72 19.97
C ILE A 18 18.27 -23.22 20.19
N GLY A 19 18.59 -24.01 19.16
CA GLY A 19 18.73 -25.46 19.27
C GLY A 19 19.77 -25.86 20.33
N LEU A 20 20.94 -25.23 20.33
CA LEU A 20 22.02 -25.50 21.29
C LEU A 20 21.65 -25.05 22.71
N LEU A 21 21.01 -23.89 22.87
CA LEU A 21 20.62 -23.34 24.17
C LEU A 21 19.60 -24.24 24.90
N PHE A 22 18.75 -24.94 24.14
CA PHE A 22 17.70 -25.80 24.68
C PHE A 22 17.96 -27.28 24.41
N TYR A 23 19.20 -27.68 24.12
CA TYR A 23 19.57 -29.06 23.75
C TYR A 23 19.03 -30.11 24.73
N ASP A 24 19.12 -29.88 26.04
CA ASP A 24 18.64 -30.80 27.09
C ASP A 24 17.16 -30.66 27.39
N LYS A 25 16.45 -29.73 26.76
CA LYS A 25 15.03 -29.45 27.04
C LYS A 25 14.13 -29.90 25.88
N SER A 26 14.01 -31.21 25.69
CA SER A 26 13.24 -31.86 24.61
C SER A 26 11.86 -31.26 24.40
N PHE A 27 11.16 -30.94 25.49
CA PHE A 27 9.83 -30.33 25.43
C PHE A 27 9.81 -28.94 24.82
N ILE A 28 10.81 -28.10 25.11
CA ILE A 28 10.92 -26.75 24.50
C ILE A 28 11.25 -26.86 23.02
N LEU A 29 12.14 -27.80 22.66
CA LEU A 29 12.48 -28.05 21.25
C LEU A 29 11.28 -28.53 20.44
N ALA A 30 10.43 -29.39 21.03
CA ALA A 30 9.18 -29.81 20.39
C ALA A 30 8.24 -28.63 20.11
N ILE A 31 8.15 -27.64 21.03
CA ILE A 31 7.35 -26.42 20.81
C ILE A 31 7.96 -25.59 19.67
N PHE A 32 9.27 -25.38 19.65
CA PHE A 32 9.92 -24.66 18.55
C PHE A 32 9.74 -25.36 17.21
N SER A 33 9.78 -26.71 17.19
CA SER A 33 9.47 -27.50 15.98
C SER A 33 8.05 -27.23 15.50
N GLN A 34 7.06 -27.20 16.40
CA GLN A 34 5.67 -26.86 16.04
C GLN A 34 5.54 -25.42 15.54
N VAL A 35 6.20 -24.44 16.19
CA VAL A 35 6.25 -23.04 15.69
C VAL A 35 6.75 -23.00 14.26
N LEU A 36 7.82 -23.71 13.92
CA LEU A 36 8.39 -23.74 12.57
C LEU A 36 7.46 -24.44 11.58
N VAL A 37 6.83 -25.56 11.96
CA VAL A 37 5.86 -26.28 11.12
C VAL A 37 4.68 -25.37 10.76
N PHE A 38 4.08 -24.70 11.75
CA PHE A 38 3.00 -23.75 11.48
C PHE A 38 3.47 -22.50 10.75
N SER A 39 4.73 -22.09 10.93
CA SER A 39 5.32 -21.01 10.14
C SER A 39 5.40 -21.36 8.66
N ILE A 40 5.71 -22.61 8.30
CA ILE A 40 5.70 -23.09 6.91
C ILE A 40 4.28 -23.02 6.32
N ALA A 41 3.27 -23.51 7.06
CA ALA A 41 1.88 -23.46 6.62
C ALA A 41 1.38 -21.99 6.46
N ALA A 42 1.70 -21.16 7.44
CA ALA A 42 1.38 -19.73 7.41
C ALA A 42 2.10 -19.00 6.25
N LEU A 43 3.36 -19.36 5.95
CA LEU A 43 4.09 -18.82 4.82
C LEU A 43 3.41 -19.15 3.49
N GLY A 44 2.93 -20.40 3.33
CA GLY A 44 2.13 -20.83 2.18
C GLY A 44 0.82 -20.04 2.06
N LEU A 45 0.06 -19.91 3.14
CA LEU A 45 -1.17 -19.10 3.15
C LEU A 45 -0.87 -17.62 2.86
N ASN A 46 0.25 -17.09 3.33
CA ASN A 46 0.68 -15.73 3.08
C ASN A 46 1.05 -15.45 1.62
N ILE A 47 1.52 -16.46 0.87
CA ILE A 47 1.67 -16.37 -0.59
C ILE A 47 0.30 -16.14 -1.23
N LEU A 48 -0.71 -16.93 -0.85
CA LEU A 48 -2.05 -16.84 -1.44
C LEU A 48 -2.79 -15.57 -1.00
N THR A 49 -2.89 -15.33 0.30
CA THR A 49 -3.68 -14.21 0.84
C THR A 49 -2.88 -12.91 0.83
N GLY A 50 -1.62 -12.95 1.24
CA GLY A 50 -0.80 -11.75 1.40
C GLY A 50 -0.22 -11.20 0.09
N LEU A 51 0.19 -12.09 -0.85
CA LEU A 51 0.82 -11.65 -2.10
C LEU A 51 -0.14 -11.55 -3.28
N THR A 52 -1.23 -12.36 -3.33
CA THR A 52 -2.22 -12.30 -4.43
C THR A 52 -3.58 -11.76 -4.02
N GLY A 53 -3.79 -11.48 -2.73
CA GLY A 53 -5.06 -10.95 -2.24
C GLY A 53 -6.21 -11.96 -2.20
N GLN A 54 -5.93 -13.25 -2.37
CA GLN A 54 -6.94 -14.32 -2.39
C GLN A 54 -7.14 -14.88 -0.98
N VAL A 55 -8.22 -14.49 -0.31
CA VAL A 55 -8.52 -14.97 1.05
C VAL A 55 -8.96 -16.44 1.00
N SER A 56 -8.25 -17.29 1.75
CA SER A 56 -8.57 -18.72 1.88
C SER A 56 -8.74 -19.10 3.37
N ILE A 57 -9.82 -19.83 3.68
CA ILE A 57 -10.13 -20.37 5.02
C ILE A 57 -10.01 -21.92 5.04
N GLY A 58 -9.55 -22.53 3.96
CA GLY A 58 -9.42 -23.98 3.83
C GLY A 58 -7.97 -24.49 3.86
N ASN A 59 -7.02 -23.72 4.29
CA ASN A 59 -5.59 -24.04 4.11
C ASN A 59 -5.12 -25.23 4.98
N ALA A 60 -5.81 -25.51 6.10
CA ALA A 60 -5.55 -26.69 6.91
C ALA A 60 -5.87 -28.02 6.18
N ALA A 61 -6.77 -28.00 5.18
CA ALA A 61 -7.02 -29.18 4.35
C ALA A 61 -5.77 -29.62 3.56
N PHE A 62 -4.96 -28.66 3.07
CA PHE A 62 -3.70 -28.98 2.40
C PHE A 62 -2.68 -29.58 3.38
N MET A 63 -2.66 -29.12 4.63
CA MET A 63 -1.88 -29.76 5.69
C MET A 63 -2.37 -31.20 5.94
N SER A 64 -3.68 -31.41 5.99
CA SER A 64 -4.27 -32.74 6.17
C SER A 64 -3.83 -33.69 5.06
N ILE A 65 -4.02 -33.27 3.80
CA ILE A 65 -3.62 -34.07 2.61
C ILE A 65 -2.14 -34.43 2.72
N GLY A 66 -1.27 -33.48 3.03
CA GLY A 66 0.17 -33.73 3.17
C GLY A 66 0.53 -34.64 4.32
N ALA A 67 -0.13 -34.48 5.48
CA ALA A 67 0.09 -35.31 6.66
C ALA A 67 -0.25 -36.80 6.37
N TYR A 68 -1.44 -37.04 5.83
CA TYR A 68 -1.89 -38.39 5.51
C TYR A 68 -1.09 -39.01 4.36
N ALA A 69 -0.81 -38.24 3.29
CA ALA A 69 -0.02 -38.74 2.16
C ALA A 69 1.39 -39.15 2.60
N SER A 70 2.11 -38.29 3.36
CA SER A 70 3.47 -38.62 3.82
C SER A 70 3.49 -39.83 4.75
N THR A 71 2.49 -39.95 5.62
CA THR A 71 2.34 -41.10 6.53
C THR A 71 2.21 -42.40 5.72
N ILE A 72 1.36 -42.41 4.68
CA ILE A 72 1.18 -43.57 3.82
C ILE A 72 2.48 -43.86 3.05
N PHE A 73 3.12 -42.86 2.48
CA PHE A 73 4.36 -43.03 1.71
C PHE A 73 5.48 -43.62 2.55
N VAL A 74 5.63 -43.19 3.80
CA VAL A 74 6.67 -43.72 4.70
C VAL A 74 6.28 -45.09 5.26
N MET A 75 5.09 -45.22 5.85
CA MET A 75 4.74 -46.42 6.63
C MET A 75 4.30 -47.61 5.79
N LYS A 76 3.69 -47.34 4.59
CA LYS A 76 3.14 -48.44 3.75
C LYS A 76 3.94 -48.66 2.48
N LEU A 77 4.54 -47.60 1.91
CA LEU A 77 5.32 -47.72 0.69
C LEU A 77 6.84 -47.76 0.93
N GLY A 78 7.29 -47.55 2.17
CA GLY A 78 8.72 -47.58 2.53
C GLY A 78 9.54 -46.46 1.89
N ILE A 79 8.89 -45.37 1.46
CA ILE A 79 9.59 -44.26 0.79
C ILE A 79 10.42 -43.50 1.84
N PRO A 80 11.69 -43.18 1.54
CA PRO A 80 12.52 -42.36 2.44
C PRO A 80 11.85 -41.04 2.80
N MET A 81 11.92 -40.67 4.08
CA MET A 81 11.19 -39.50 4.64
C MET A 81 11.40 -38.17 3.89
N PRO A 82 12.62 -37.78 3.47
CA PRO A 82 12.81 -36.53 2.72
C PRO A 82 12.02 -36.51 1.38
N ILE A 83 11.97 -37.66 0.70
CA ILE A 83 11.24 -37.82 -0.56
C ILE A 83 9.73 -37.81 -0.30
N ALA A 84 9.28 -38.53 0.75
CA ALA A 84 7.88 -38.58 1.14
C ALA A 84 7.31 -37.19 1.49
N ILE A 85 8.08 -36.32 2.15
CA ILE A 85 7.68 -34.94 2.46
C ILE A 85 7.50 -34.11 1.18
N ILE A 86 8.41 -34.24 0.21
CA ILE A 86 8.30 -33.53 -1.09
C ILE A 86 7.09 -34.05 -1.88
N LEU A 87 6.90 -35.37 -1.95
CA LEU A 87 5.75 -35.98 -2.63
C LEU A 87 4.43 -35.60 -1.96
N ALA A 88 4.39 -35.48 -0.64
CA ALA A 88 3.22 -35.01 0.10
C ALA A 88 2.88 -33.55 -0.22
N GLY A 89 3.89 -32.68 -0.32
CA GLY A 89 3.72 -31.31 -0.80
C GLY A 89 3.18 -31.27 -2.25
N THR A 90 3.72 -32.12 -3.13
CA THR A 90 3.28 -32.22 -4.53
C THR A 90 1.83 -32.70 -4.63
N MET A 91 1.46 -33.72 -3.82
CA MET A 91 0.08 -34.20 -3.75
C MET A 91 -0.88 -33.08 -3.32
N ALA A 92 -0.54 -32.35 -2.25
CA ALA A 92 -1.34 -31.21 -1.80
C ALA A 92 -1.44 -30.13 -2.89
N SER A 93 -0.36 -29.89 -3.66
CA SER A 93 -0.35 -28.93 -4.77
C SER A 93 -1.31 -29.33 -5.90
N ILE A 94 -1.45 -30.64 -6.19
CA ILE A 94 -2.43 -31.16 -7.17
C ILE A 94 -3.86 -30.84 -6.68
N PHE A 95 -4.16 -31.05 -5.41
CA PHE A 95 -5.45 -30.63 -4.84
C PHE A 95 -5.62 -29.11 -4.87
N GLY A 96 -4.54 -28.35 -4.65
CA GLY A 96 -4.53 -26.91 -4.84
C GLY A 96 -4.88 -26.48 -6.25
N LEU A 97 -4.42 -27.23 -7.28
CA LEU A 97 -4.80 -27.01 -8.67
C LEU A 97 -6.29 -27.30 -8.90
N ILE A 98 -6.81 -28.42 -8.37
CA ILE A 98 -8.21 -28.82 -8.53
C ILE A 98 -9.16 -27.79 -7.95
N ILE A 99 -8.88 -27.26 -6.76
CA ILE A 99 -9.70 -26.22 -6.12
C ILE A 99 -9.41 -24.83 -6.68
N GLY A 100 -8.16 -24.56 -7.04
CA GLY A 100 -7.75 -23.29 -7.63
C GLY A 100 -8.47 -23.02 -8.97
N PHE A 101 -8.76 -24.04 -9.76
CA PHE A 101 -9.38 -23.86 -11.07
C PHE A 101 -10.82 -23.29 -10.99
N PRO A 102 -11.77 -23.85 -10.22
CA PRO A 102 -13.07 -23.23 -10.01
C PRO A 102 -12.98 -21.86 -9.33
N SER A 103 -12.02 -21.69 -8.42
CA SER A 103 -11.84 -20.46 -7.66
C SER A 103 -11.42 -19.25 -8.51
N LEU A 104 -10.91 -19.46 -9.73
CA LEU A 104 -10.58 -18.39 -10.67
C LEU A 104 -11.78 -17.50 -11.01
N ARG A 105 -12.99 -18.07 -10.97
CA ARG A 105 -14.25 -17.37 -11.26
C ARG A 105 -14.85 -16.66 -10.03
N MET A 106 -14.27 -16.91 -8.83
CA MET A 106 -14.80 -16.39 -7.57
C MET A 106 -13.91 -15.27 -7.04
N LYS A 107 -14.52 -14.27 -6.40
CA LYS A 107 -13.81 -13.13 -5.81
C LYS A 107 -14.22 -12.93 -4.35
N GLY A 108 -13.28 -12.46 -3.54
CA GLY A 108 -13.54 -12.02 -2.16
C GLY A 108 -14.19 -13.10 -1.30
N PHE A 109 -15.37 -12.80 -0.79
CA PHE A 109 -16.10 -13.65 0.17
C PHE A 109 -16.49 -15.03 -0.38
N TYR A 110 -16.86 -15.12 -1.65
CA TYR A 110 -17.23 -16.41 -2.27
C TYR A 110 -16.05 -17.38 -2.33
N LEU A 111 -14.85 -16.88 -2.57
CA LEU A 111 -13.64 -17.69 -2.55
C LEU A 111 -13.36 -18.25 -1.14
N ALA A 112 -13.51 -17.42 -0.12
CA ALA A 112 -13.32 -17.82 1.28
C ALA A 112 -14.29 -18.94 1.69
N ILE A 113 -15.58 -18.83 1.31
CA ILE A 113 -16.59 -19.87 1.57
C ILE A 113 -16.25 -21.16 0.84
N THR A 114 -15.87 -21.09 -0.44
CA THR A 114 -15.54 -22.28 -1.24
C THR A 114 -14.33 -23.02 -0.66
N THR A 115 -13.30 -22.29 -0.25
CA THR A 115 -12.12 -22.92 0.37
C THR A 115 -12.44 -23.47 1.76
N MET A 116 -13.33 -22.84 2.54
CA MET A 116 -13.83 -23.36 3.80
C MET A 116 -14.61 -24.67 3.58
N ALA A 117 -15.54 -24.69 2.62
CA ALA A 117 -16.31 -25.89 2.28
C ALA A 117 -15.39 -27.04 1.85
N PHE A 118 -14.37 -26.77 1.04
CA PHE A 118 -13.34 -27.74 0.70
C PHE A 118 -12.64 -28.31 1.95
N GLY A 119 -12.29 -27.45 2.91
CA GLY A 119 -11.70 -27.86 4.18
C GLY A 119 -12.57 -28.87 4.93
N VAL A 120 -13.87 -28.56 5.04
CA VAL A 120 -14.85 -29.46 5.69
C VAL A 120 -15.01 -30.78 4.93
N VAL A 121 -15.07 -30.73 3.59
CA VAL A 121 -15.18 -31.95 2.77
C VAL A 121 -13.96 -32.86 2.95
N ILE A 122 -12.75 -32.32 2.94
CA ILE A 122 -11.52 -33.12 3.14
C ILE A 122 -11.49 -33.72 4.57
N GLU A 123 -11.84 -32.96 5.60
CA GLU A 123 -11.93 -33.44 6.98
C GLU A 123 -12.91 -34.62 7.09
N GLN A 124 -14.11 -34.47 6.52
CA GLN A 124 -15.13 -35.54 6.54
C GLN A 124 -14.72 -36.77 5.72
N LEU A 125 -14.17 -36.57 4.52
CA LEU A 125 -13.68 -37.68 3.69
C LEU A 125 -12.63 -38.51 4.43
N ILE A 126 -11.65 -37.87 5.05
CA ILE A 126 -10.61 -38.58 5.82
C ILE A 126 -11.19 -39.30 7.04
N SER A 127 -12.15 -38.67 7.72
CA SER A 127 -12.77 -39.26 8.91
C SER A 127 -13.65 -40.50 8.64
N VAL A 128 -14.08 -40.72 7.40
CA VAL A 128 -14.93 -41.85 7.00
C VAL A 128 -14.13 -43.01 6.39
N ILE A 129 -12.94 -42.73 5.81
CA ILE A 129 -12.15 -43.74 5.12
C ILE A 129 -11.39 -44.63 6.14
N PRO A 130 -11.71 -45.95 6.28
CA PRO A 130 -11.05 -46.82 7.27
C PRO A 130 -9.54 -46.96 7.03
N TYR A 131 -9.10 -46.94 5.77
CA TYR A 131 -7.68 -47.01 5.38
C TYR A 131 -6.85 -45.86 5.93
N LEU A 132 -7.47 -44.69 6.19
CA LEU A 132 -6.88 -43.50 6.78
C LEU A 132 -7.05 -43.44 8.32
N GLY A 133 -7.52 -44.50 8.94
CA GLY A 133 -7.77 -44.60 10.39
C GLY A 133 -9.10 -43.99 10.82
N ALA A 134 -9.96 -43.59 9.90
CA ALA A 134 -11.28 -43.01 10.15
C ALA A 134 -11.26 -41.92 11.24
N HIS A 135 -12.21 -41.98 12.21
CA HIS A 135 -12.28 -41.05 13.35
C HIS A 135 -11.12 -41.17 14.33
N ASP A 136 -10.53 -42.39 14.47
CA ASP A 136 -9.44 -42.65 15.42
C ASP A 136 -8.09 -42.10 14.95
N GLY A 137 -7.93 -41.83 13.66
CA GLY A 137 -6.71 -41.36 13.05
C GLY A 137 -5.61 -42.43 12.94
N ILE A 138 -4.40 -42.01 12.56
CA ILE A 138 -3.23 -42.89 12.42
C ILE A 138 -2.29 -42.66 13.61
N ARG A 139 -1.97 -43.77 14.33
CA ARG A 139 -1.05 -43.78 15.48
C ARG A 139 0.30 -44.40 15.09
N ASN A 140 1.28 -44.20 15.97
CA ASN A 140 2.63 -44.75 15.84
C ASN A 140 3.30 -44.38 14.49
N ILE A 141 3.10 -43.16 14.04
CA ILE A 141 3.73 -42.63 12.82
C ILE A 141 5.24 -42.57 13.08
N THR A 142 6.02 -43.04 12.11
CA THR A 142 7.49 -42.95 12.12
C THR A 142 7.94 -41.51 12.36
N LYS A 143 8.61 -41.25 13.47
CA LYS A 143 9.12 -39.93 13.82
C LYS A 143 10.31 -39.52 12.95
N LEU A 144 10.52 -38.20 12.78
CA LEU A 144 11.72 -37.65 12.09
C LEU A 144 13.01 -38.15 12.74
N SER A 145 13.07 -38.16 14.06
CA SER A 145 14.14 -38.72 14.85
C SER A 145 13.62 -39.03 16.28
N ASN A 146 14.29 -39.96 16.95
CA ASN A 146 14.05 -40.20 18.37
C ASN A 146 14.67 -39.09 19.26
N ASN A 147 15.56 -38.29 18.72
CA ASN A 147 16.15 -37.11 19.38
C ASN A 147 15.42 -35.85 18.90
N GLU A 148 14.77 -35.15 19.85
CA GLU A 148 14.01 -33.92 19.55
C GLU A 148 14.89 -32.77 18.98
N PHE A 149 16.17 -32.74 19.35
CA PHE A 149 17.11 -31.77 18.79
C PHE A 149 17.35 -32.01 17.28
N ILE A 150 17.50 -33.28 16.87
CA ILE A 150 17.65 -33.64 15.45
C ILE A 150 16.36 -33.35 14.71
N SER A 151 15.20 -33.66 15.30
CA SER A 151 13.88 -33.33 14.74
C SER A 151 13.73 -31.83 14.53
N TYR A 152 14.10 -31.03 15.51
CA TYR A 152 14.09 -29.56 15.43
C TYR A 152 15.01 -29.06 14.30
N LEU A 153 16.24 -29.53 14.23
CA LEU A 153 17.18 -29.12 13.17
C LEU A 153 16.67 -29.47 11.77
N TYR A 154 16.03 -30.63 11.63
CA TYR A 154 15.44 -31.03 10.36
C TYR A 154 14.31 -30.07 9.94
N VAL A 155 13.35 -29.80 10.83
CA VAL A 155 12.25 -28.85 10.57
C VAL A 155 12.81 -27.45 10.29
N PHE A 156 13.82 -27.02 11.05
CA PHE A 156 14.45 -25.73 10.86
C PHE A 156 15.18 -25.60 9.50
N LEU A 157 15.83 -26.68 9.04
CA LEU A 157 16.45 -26.73 7.72
C LEU A 157 15.38 -26.57 6.61
N VAL A 158 14.29 -27.34 6.69
CA VAL A 158 13.18 -27.26 5.72
C VAL A 158 12.57 -25.86 5.71
N TYR A 159 12.30 -25.28 6.89
CA TYR A 159 11.82 -23.91 6.99
C TYR A 159 12.76 -22.91 6.33
N THR A 160 14.07 -23.05 6.58
CA THR A 160 15.08 -22.15 6.00
C THR A 160 15.12 -22.24 4.48
N ILE A 161 15.05 -23.45 3.93
CA ILE A 161 14.98 -23.67 2.47
C ILE A 161 13.73 -22.97 1.92
N LEU A 162 12.57 -23.21 2.51
CA LEU A 162 11.30 -22.68 2.01
C LEU A 162 11.19 -21.16 2.10
N ILE A 163 11.74 -20.53 3.15
CA ILE A 163 11.74 -19.07 3.25
C ILE A 163 12.68 -18.42 2.22
N VAL A 164 13.81 -19.06 1.92
CA VAL A 164 14.74 -18.62 0.86
C VAL A 164 14.07 -18.73 -0.52
N VAL A 165 13.44 -19.86 -0.80
CA VAL A 165 12.69 -20.07 -2.05
C VAL A 165 11.56 -19.05 -2.19
N THR A 166 10.78 -18.81 -1.12
CA THR A 166 9.72 -17.80 -1.14
C THR A 166 10.27 -16.41 -1.45
N LYS A 167 11.39 -16.04 -0.85
CA LYS A 167 12.01 -14.73 -1.12
C LYS A 167 12.45 -14.59 -2.57
N GLN A 168 13.07 -15.62 -3.14
CA GLN A 168 13.46 -15.63 -4.55
C GLN A 168 12.25 -15.53 -5.48
N ILE A 169 11.17 -16.26 -5.17
CA ILE A 169 9.91 -16.18 -5.93
C ILE A 169 9.31 -14.78 -5.83
N GLN A 170 9.28 -14.16 -4.64
CA GLN A 170 8.75 -12.80 -4.46
C GLN A 170 9.51 -11.73 -5.26
N GLU A 171 10.80 -11.94 -5.51
CA GLU A 171 11.67 -11.06 -6.30
C GLU A 171 11.67 -11.42 -7.81
N SER A 172 11.01 -12.53 -8.21
CA SER A 172 10.91 -13.02 -9.58
C SER A 172 9.70 -12.40 -10.34
N PRO A 173 9.62 -12.58 -11.68
CA PRO A 173 8.44 -12.20 -12.46
C PRO A 173 7.13 -12.84 -11.97
N ILE A 174 7.20 -14.06 -11.40
CA ILE A 174 6.03 -14.72 -10.80
C ILE A 174 5.52 -13.95 -9.59
N GLY A 175 6.41 -13.59 -8.66
CA GLY A 175 6.05 -12.80 -7.48
C GLY A 175 5.59 -11.38 -7.83
N PHE A 176 6.13 -10.80 -8.89
CA PHE A 176 5.65 -9.54 -9.44
C PHE A 176 4.22 -9.67 -9.96
N SER A 177 3.92 -10.72 -10.73
CA SER A 177 2.57 -10.98 -11.26
C SER A 177 1.54 -11.18 -10.13
N TRP A 178 1.92 -11.86 -9.02
CA TRP A 178 1.07 -12.01 -7.84
C TRP A 178 0.71 -10.65 -7.20
N LYS A 179 1.71 -9.80 -6.99
CA LYS A 179 1.50 -8.45 -6.42
C LYS A 179 0.62 -7.58 -7.31
N MET A 180 0.82 -7.64 -8.63
CA MET A 180 -0.02 -6.92 -9.59
C MET A 180 -1.48 -7.38 -9.55
N VAL A 181 -1.73 -8.70 -9.43
CA VAL A 181 -3.08 -9.25 -9.29
C VAL A 181 -3.72 -8.78 -7.98
N ARG A 182 -2.97 -8.75 -6.87
CA ARG A 182 -3.45 -8.23 -5.58
C ARG A 182 -3.84 -6.75 -5.65
N ASP A 183 -3.01 -5.96 -6.32
CA ASP A 183 -3.21 -4.50 -6.41
C ASP A 183 -4.34 -4.13 -7.39
N GLY A 184 -4.71 -5.03 -8.33
CA GLY A 184 -5.85 -4.87 -9.23
C GLY A 184 -5.80 -5.80 -10.43
N GLU A 185 -6.80 -6.70 -10.57
CA GLU A 185 -6.86 -7.68 -11.66
C GLU A 185 -6.94 -7.02 -13.05
N THR A 186 -7.75 -5.95 -13.17
CA THR A 186 -7.91 -5.22 -14.43
C THR A 186 -6.59 -4.57 -14.84
N SER A 187 -5.92 -3.91 -13.90
CA SER A 187 -4.60 -3.30 -14.15
C SER A 187 -3.56 -4.36 -14.55
N ALA A 188 -3.52 -5.50 -13.85
CA ALA A 188 -2.61 -6.60 -14.19
C ALA A 188 -2.83 -7.10 -15.63
N THR A 189 -4.09 -7.21 -16.07
CA THR A 189 -4.43 -7.61 -17.44
C THR A 189 -3.95 -6.58 -18.47
N CYS A 190 -4.09 -5.28 -18.19
CA CYS A 190 -3.57 -4.23 -19.07
C CYS A 190 -2.04 -4.29 -19.26
N PHE A 191 -1.30 -4.80 -18.26
CA PHE A 191 0.14 -5.07 -18.36
C PHE A 191 0.48 -6.45 -18.96
N GLY A 192 -0.49 -7.15 -19.58
CA GLY A 192 -0.28 -8.44 -20.23
C GLY A 192 -0.13 -9.62 -19.26
N ILE A 193 -0.44 -9.44 -17.96
CA ILE A 193 -0.37 -10.51 -16.97
C ILE A 193 -1.61 -11.38 -17.07
N ASN A 194 -1.42 -12.68 -17.26
CA ASN A 194 -2.50 -13.65 -17.17
C ASN A 194 -2.89 -13.87 -15.71
N THR A 195 -3.95 -13.18 -15.27
CA THR A 195 -4.43 -13.21 -13.88
C THR A 195 -4.85 -14.60 -13.43
N GLY A 196 -5.41 -15.42 -14.33
CA GLY A 196 -5.78 -16.81 -14.04
C GLY A 196 -4.57 -17.66 -13.69
N LYS A 197 -3.52 -17.62 -14.53
CA LYS A 197 -2.27 -18.36 -14.25
C LYS A 197 -1.60 -17.87 -12.96
N ALA A 198 -1.59 -16.58 -12.71
CA ALA A 198 -1.02 -16.00 -11.48
C ALA A 198 -1.76 -16.48 -10.23
N LYS A 199 -3.09 -16.45 -10.23
CA LYS A 199 -3.92 -16.94 -9.13
C LYS A 199 -3.72 -18.43 -8.88
N LEU A 200 -3.76 -19.22 -9.96
CA LEU A 200 -3.63 -20.67 -9.88
C LEU A 200 -2.25 -21.10 -9.37
N SER A 201 -1.18 -20.46 -9.84
CA SER A 201 0.16 -20.74 -9.34
C SER A 201 0.28 -20.43 -7.84
N ALA A 202 -0.31 -19.32 -7.35
CA ALA A 202 -0.30 -18.99 -5.93
C ALA A 202 -1.06 -20.05 -5.09
N PHE A 203 -2.18 -20.58 -5.60
CA PHE A 203 -2.89 -21.70 -4.96
C PHE A 203 -2.01 -22.94 -4.87
N MET A 204 -1.35 -23.30 -5.97
CA MET A 204 -0.46 -24.47 -6.00
C MET A 204 0.70 -24.34 -5.01
N PHE A 205 1.36 -23.17 -4.97
CA PHE A 205 2.43 -22.92 -4.01
C PHE A 205 1.92 -22.93 -2.56
N SER A 206 0.78 -22.30 -2.29
CA SER A 206 0.16 -22.32 -0.96
C SER A 206 -0.15 -23.75 -0.49
N ALA A 207 -0.74 -24.56 -1.36
CA ALA A 207 -1.05 -25.96 -1.09
C ALA A 207 0.23 -26.79 -0.89
N PHE A 208 1.26 -26.58 -1.70
CA PHE A 208 2.55 -27.27 -1.57
C PHE A 208 3.18 -27.04 -0.19
N TYR A 209 3.23 -25.78 0.26
CA TYR A 209 3.75 -25.42 1.59
C TYR A 209 2.87 -26.00 2.71
N GLY A 210 1.54 -25.96 2.54
CA GLY A 210 0.61 -26.61 3.46
C GLY A 210 0.88 -28.11 3.56
N GLY A 211 1.09 -28.78 2.42
CA GLY A 211 1.39 -30.21 2.37
C GLY A 211 2.71 -30.57 3.06
N ILE A 212 3.78 -29.82 2.82
CA ILE A 212 5.05 -30.00 3.54
C ILE A 212 4.88 -29.79 5.04
N ALA A 213 4.17 -28.75 5.45
CA ALA A 213 3.91 -28.47 6.86
C ALA A 213 3.11 -29.61 7.52
N GLY A 214 2.11 -30.14 6.82
CA GLY A 214 1.33 -31.30 7.28
C GLY A 214 2.16 -32.56 7.42
N ALA A 215 3.02 -32.86 6.44
CA ALA A 215 3.95 -33.97 6.51
C ALA A 215 4.90 -33.86 7.72
N LEU A 216 5.53 -32.69 7.90
CA LEU A 216 6.38 -32.42 9.07
C LEU A 216 5.60 -32.53 10.38
N TYR A 217 4.35 -32.03 10.43
CA TYR A 217 3.48 -32.15 11.60
C TYR A 217 3.27 -33.62 12.00
N ALA A 218 2.89 -34.47 11.03
CA ALA A 218 2.65 -35.90 11.26
C ALA A 218 3.87 -36.60 11.86
N HIS A 219 5.04 -36.37 11.30
CA HIS A 219 6.29 -37.01 11.70
C HIS A 219 6.97 -36.37 12.92
N THR A 220 6.54 -35.18 13.38
CA THR A 220 6.99 -34.58 14.65
C THR A 220 6.10 -35.04 15.83
N ILE A 221 4.77 -35.15 15.60
CA ILE A 221 3.83 -35.51 16.67
C ILE A 221 3.74 -37.04 16.82
N GLY A 222 3.83 -37.82 15.73
CA GLY A 222 3.69 -39.27 15.71
C GLY A 222 2.24 -39.79 15.75
N TYR A 223 1.25 -38.89 15.67
CA TYR A 223 -0.18 -39.18 15.65
C TYR A 223 -0.94 -38.05 14.92
N ILE A 224 -1.93 -38.41 14.10
CA ILE A 224 -2.79 -37.47 13.39
C ILE A 224 -4.24 -37.92 13.36
N ARG A 225 -5.17 -36.98 13.49
CA ARG A 225 -6.62 -37.16 13.24
C ARG A 225 -7.10 -36.14 12.23
N ALA A 226 -8.20 -36.47 11.51
CA ALA A 226 -8.84 -35.52 10.59
C ALA A 226 -9.22 -34.19 11.31
N ALA A 227 -9.77 -34.26 12.52
CA ALA A 227 -10.16 -33.10 13.32
C ALA A 227 -8.99 -32.15 13.70
N ASP A 228 -7.75 -32.62 13.67
CA ASP A 228 -6.57 -31.77 13.94
C ASP A 228 -6.34 -30.73 12.83
N PHE A 229 -6.96 -30.92 11.66
CA PHE A 229 -6.86 -30.08 10.46
C PHE A 229 -8.19 -29.42 10.06
N GLY A 230 -9.15 -29.35 10.99
CA GLY A 230 -10.47 -28.75 10.75
C GLY A 230 -10.45 -27.22 10.63
N LEU A 231 -11.65 -26.65 10.60
CA LEU A 231 -11.87 -25.21 10.44
C LEU A 231 -11.11 -24.36 11.47
N SER A 232 -11.07 -24.81 12.75
CA SER A 232 -10.35 -24.11 13.81
C SER A 232 -8.86 -23.92 13.45
N ARG A 233 -8.24 -24.93 12.85
CA ARG A 233 -6.84 -24.87 12.43
C ARG A 233 -6.64 -23.89 11.26
N SER A 234 -7.57 -23.84 10.33
CA SER A 234 -7.54 -22.86 9.22
C SER A 234 -7.65 -21.43 9.74
N LEU A 235 -8.50 -21.20 10.76
CA LEU A 235 -8.61 -19.88 11.41
C LEU A 235 -7.34 -19.52 12.18
N ASP A 236 -6.67 -20.49 12.84
CA ASP A 236 -5.37 -20.24 13.47
C ASP A 236 -4.33 -19.77 12.45
N LEU A 237 -4.24 -20.44 11.30
CA LEU A 237 -3.30 -20.04 10.23
C LEU A 237 -3.59 -18.64 9.70
N LEU A 238 -4.88 -18.32 9.55
CA LEU A 238 -5.30 -16.98 9.15
C LEU A 238 -4.90 -15.95 10.22
N ALA A 239 -5.14 -16.25 11.51
CA ALA A 239 -4.73 -15.40 12.61
C ALA A 239 -3.20 -15.19 12.64
N MET A 240 -2.42 -16.26 12.39
CA MET A 240 -0.96 -16.16 12.33
C MET A 240 -0.48 -15.15 11.28
N ILE A 241 -1.03 -15.19 10.06
CA ILE A 241 -0.61 -14.26 9.00
C ILE A 241 -1.16 -12.84 9.21
N MET A 242 -2.33 -12.67 9.82
CA MET A 242 -2.90 -11.35 10.11
C MET A 242 -2.16 -10.67 11.27
N ILE A 243 -1.93 -11.36 12.36
CA ILE A 243 -1.16 -10.86 13.51
C ILE A 243 0.29 -10.60 13.11
N GLY A 244 0.90 -11.54 12.40
CA GLY A 244 2.28 -11.44 11.96
C GLY A 244 2.52 -10.39 10.89
N GLY A 245 1.60 -10.24 9.93
CA GLY A 245 1.65 -9.26 8.84
C GLY A 245 1.47 -9.89 7.47
N LEU A 246 0.38 -9.50 6.81
CA LEU A 246 0.04 -9.94 5.44
C LEU A 246 1.10 -9.49 4.43
N GLY A 247 1.54 -10.41 3.58
CA GLY A 247 2.56 -10.14 2.54
C GLY A 247 3.99 -10.02 3.08
N SER A 248 4.20 -10.13 4.40
CA SER A 248 5.52 -10.12 5.02
C SER A 248 6.13 -11.52 5.05
N LEU A 249 7.40 -11.65 4.62
CA LEU A 249 8.13 -12.91 4.64
C LEU A 249 8.26 -13.50 6.07
N GLN A 250 8.39 -12.63 7.07
CA GLN A 250 8.57 -13.00 8.48
C GLN A 250 7.24 -13.07 9.24
N GLY A 251 6.14 -12.62 8.63
CA GLY A 251 4.83 -12.57 9.27
C GLY A 251 4.35 -13.94 9.77
N GLY A 252 4.53 -14.98 8.95
CA GLY A 252 4.19 -16.34 9.34
C GLY A 252 4.91 -16.80 10.60
N LEU A 253 6.20 -16.53 10.75
CA LEU A 253 6.98 -16.91 11.94
C LEU A 253 6.53 -16.12 13.18
N ALA A 254 6.39 -14.80 13.07
CA ALA A 254 5.99 -13.96 14.20
C ALA A 254 4.60 -14.34 14.71
N GLY A 255 3.64 -14.56 13.80
CA GLY A 255 2.29 -15.00 14.16
C GLY A 255 2.25 -16.42 14.76
N SER A 256 3.06 -17.34 14.21
CA SER A 256 3.15 -18.71 14.74
C SER A 256 3.73 -18.74 16.16
N ILE A 257 4.74 -17.93 16.45
CA ILE A 257 5.28 -17.81 17.82
C ILE A 257 4.17 -17.40 18.80
N ILE A 258 3.35 -16.44 18.43
CA ILE A 258 2.26 -15.94 19.28
C ILE A 258 1.17 -17.01 19.44
N ILE A 259 0.61 -17.53 18.35
CA ILE A 259 -0.54 -18.44 18.39
C ILE A 259 -0.15 -19.79 19.02
N VAL A 260 0.99 -20.38 18.65
CA VAL A 260 1.47 -21.64 19.24
C VAL A 260 1.85 -21.42 20.70
N GLY A 261 2.50 -20.30 21.02
CA GLY A 261 2.83 -19.92 22.38
C GLY A 261 1.58 -19.77 23.26
N LEU A 262 0.55 -19.06 22.78
CA LEU A 262 -0.73 -18.92 23.49
C LEU A 262 -1.40 -20.29 23.71
N ARG A 263 -1.46 -21.16 22.68
CA ARG A 263 -2.01 -22.51 22.83
C ARG A 263 -1.28 -23.30 23.90
N PHE A 264 0.02 -23.16 23.95
CA PHE A 264 0.84 -23.85 24.93
C PHE A 264 0.62 -23.32 26.36
N PHE A 265 0.71 -22.00 26.56
CA PHE A 265 0.56 -21.40 27.91
C PHE A 265 -0.85 -21.60 28.50
N PHE A 266 -1.89 -21.49 27.67
CA PHE A 266 -3.29 -21.57 28.16
C PHE A 266 -3.91 -22.96 28.10
N SER A 267 -3.21 -23.97 27.52
CA SER A 267 -3.77 -25.34 27.41
C SER A 267 -4.08 -25.99 28.77
N ARG A 268 -3.35 -25.65 29.83
CA ARG A 268 -3.44 -26.29 31.15
C ARG A 268 -4.54 -25.75 32.07
N GLY A 269 -5.21 -24.63 31.75
CA GLY A 269 -6.24 -24.09 32.64
C GLY A 269 -7.39 -23.36 31.91
N PHE A 270 -7.15 -22.89 30.71
CA PHE A 270 -8.07 -22.05 29.96
C PHE A 270 -8.45 -22.63 28.59
N GLY A 271 -8.35 -23.95 28.42
CA GLY A 271 -8.59 -24.64 27.15
C GLY A 271 -9.85 -24.20 26.40
N PRO A 272 -11.04 -24.12 27.03
CA PRO A 272 -12.27 -23.64 26.38
C PRO A 272 -12.23 -22.18 25.96
N TRP A 273 -11.51 -21.33 26.70
CA TRP A 273 -11.39 -19.89 26.42
C TRP A 273 -10.36 -19.53 25.34
N LEU A 274 -9.51 -20.48 24.96
CA LEU A 274 -8.43 -20.26 24.04
C LEU A 274 -8.91 -19.78 22.67
N SER A 275 -9.98 -20.38 22.16
CA SER A 275 -10.59 -19.98 20.88
C SER A 275 -11.17 -18.56 20.95
N VAL A 276 -11.73 -18.17 22.11
CA VAL A 276 -12.23 -16.82 22.35
C VAL A 276 -11.07 -15.82 22.39
N ILE A 277 -9.98 -16.16 23.06
CA ILE A 277 -8.77 -15.30 23.12
C ILE A 277 -8.18 -15.10 21.72
N ILE A 278 -8.01 -16.18 20.95
CA ILE A 278 -7.47 -16.09 19.57
C ILE A 278 -8.40 -15.29 18.68
N GLY A 279 -9.71 -15.52 18.75
CA GLY A 279 -10.71 -14.75 17.99
C GLY A 279 -10.71 -13.26 18.36
N SER A 280 -10.63 -12.94 19.66
CA SER A 280 -10.54 -11.55 20.14
C SER A 280 -9.26 -10.86 19.67
N LEU A 281 -8.11 -11.56 19.74
CA LEU A 281 -6.86 -11.06 19.21
C LEU A 281 -6.95 -10.79 17.71
N LEU A 282 -7.57 -11.70 16.94
CA LEU A 282 -7.76 -11.50 15.49
C LEU A 282 -8.58 -10.24 15.21
N ILE A 283 -9.66 -10.00 15.95
CA ILE A 283 -10.48 -8.78 15.84
C ILE A 283 -9.64 -7.54 16.18
N ILE A 284 -8.94 -7.55 17.32
CA ILE A 284 -8.11 -6.41 17.75
C ILE A 284 -7.02 -6.11 16.72
N PHE A 285 -6.31 -7.14 16.24
CA PHE A 285 -5.26 -6.93 15.25
C PHE A 285 -5.80 -6.45 13.89
N THR A 286 -6.97 -6.94 13.47
CA THR A 286 -7.61 -6.47 12.23
C THR A 286 -8.01 -4.99 12.32
N LEU A 287 -8.56 -4.57 13.46
CA LEU A 287 -9.03 -3.20 13.66
C LEU A 287 -7.89 -2.19 13.89
N PHE A 288 -6.90 -2.55 14.71
CA PHE A 288 -5.88 -1.61 15.18
C PHE A 288 -4.51 -1.77 14.51
N PHE A 289 -4.19 -2.97 14.01
CA PHE A 289 -2.89 -3.32 13.45
C PHE A 289 -3.01 -3.96 12.06
N SER A 290 -3.76 -3.33 11.16
CA SER A 290 -4.07 -3.84 9.80
C SER A 290 -2.85 -4.29 8.97
N ARG A 291 -1.63 -3.91 9.37
CA ARG A 291 -0.37 -4.30 8.72
C ARG A 291 0.46 -5.33 9.48
N GLY A 292 -0.06 -5.81 10.65
CA GLY A 292 0.61 -6.79 11.50
C GLY A 292 1.90 -6.30 12.19
N ILE A 293 2.44 -7.14 13.08
CA ILE A 293 3.61 -6.79 13.93
C ILE A 293 4.89 -6.60 13.10
N THR A 294 5.11 -7.42 12.08
CA THR A 294 6.36 -7.40 11.30
C THR A 294 6.50 -6.18 10.39
N TRP A 295 5.39 -5.46 10.11
CA TRP A 295 5.47 -4.23 9.33
C TRP A 295 6.32 -3.16 10.02
N GLY A 296 6.26 -3.08 11.34
CA GLY A 296 7.12 -2.19 12.14
C GLY A 296 8.60 -2.61 12.16
N ILE A 297 8.88 -3.89 11.95
CA ILE A 297 10.25 -4.46 12.01
C ILE A 297 10.96 -4.34 10.65
N THR A 298 10.24 -4.45 9.53
CA THR A 298 10.82 -4.38 8.17
C THR A 298 11.18 -2.97 7.72
N ILE A 299 10.64 -1.94 8.41
CA ILE A 299 11.04 -0.56 8.16
C ILE A 299 12.34 -0.27 8.92
N ASN A 300 13.50 -0.45 8.29
CA ASN A 300 14.80 0.08 8.68
C ASN A 300 15.66 -0.66 9.70
N TRP A 301 15.98 -1.93 9.50
CA TRP A 301 17.16 -2.51 10.16
C TRP A 301 18.47 -1.79 9.76
N HIS A 302 18.55 -1.25 8.55
CA HIS A 302 19.76 -0.52 8.09
C HIS A 302 19.98 0.87 8.71
N LYS A 303 18.94 1.46 9.36
CA LYS A 303 19.05 2.78 10.01
C LYS A 303 18.98 2.75 11.54
N ARG A 304 18.63 1.62 12.17
CA ARG A 304 18.38 1.55 13.63
C ARG A 304 19.59 1.18 14.50
N LEU A 305 20.71 0.75 13.93
CA LEU A 305 21.92 0.46 14.72
C LEU A 305 22.68 1.71 15.17
N GLN A 306 22.18 2.92 14.90
CA GLN A 306 22.83 4.19 15.29
C GLN A 306 21.98 5.13 16.15
N VAL A 307 20.84 4.69 16.74
CA VAL A 307 20.00 5.63 17.49
C VAL A 307 19.59 5.05 18.86
N PRO A 308 19.91 5.71 19.97
CA PRO A 308 19.54 5.26 21.31
C PRO A 308 18.05 5.52 21.62
N PHE A 309 17.54 4.79 22.61
CA PHE A 309 16.14 4.64 23.05
C PHE A 309 15.30 5.94 23.27
N ILE A 310 15.90 7.10 23.19
CA ILE A 310 15.22 8.42 23.30
C ILE A 310 14.36 8.76 22.07
N SER A 311 14.47 8.00 20.97
CA SER A 311 13.80 8.34 19.71
C SER A 311 12.40 7.75 19.50
N VAL A 312 11.90 6.85 20.35
CA VAL A 312 10.54 6.29 20.22
C VAL A 312 9.48 7.36 20.51
N MET A 313 9.72 8.22 21.50
CA MET A 313 8.85 9.39 21.76
C MET A 313 8.98 10.47 20.67
N LYS A 314 10.13 10.55 20.00
CA LYS A 314 10.37 11.46 18.87
C LYS A 314 9.72 10.94 17.58
N TYR A 315 9.50 9.62 17.44
CA TYR A 315 8.89 8.99 16.25
C TYR A 315 7.39 9.32 16.13
N PHE A 316 6.65 9.39 17.22
CA PHE A 316 5.27 9.90 17.21
C PHE A 316 5.20 11.42 16.96
N ARG A 317 6.31 12.14 17.19
CA ARG A 317 6.41 13.58 16.96
C ARG A 317 6.98 13.97 15.58
N LEU A 318 7.63 13.02 14.84
CA LEU A 318 8.38 13.27 13.60
C LEU A 318 7.60 12.91 12.31
N ARG A 319 6.31 12.55 12.39
CA ARG A 319 5.46 12.37 11.20
C ARG A 319 4.86 13.66 10.63
N ARG A 320 5.25 14.80 11.19
CA ARG A 320 5.13 16.09 10.52
C ARG A 320 6.54 16.59 10.24
N THR A 321 7.05 16.41 9.03
CA THR A 321 8.04 17.34 8.50
C THR A 321 7.31 18.70 8.55
N LYS A 322 7.54 19.46 9.64
CA LYS A 322 6.99 20.79 9.80
C LYS A 322 7.56 21.61 8.66
N MET A 323 6.75 21.79 7.62
CA MET A 323 6.94 22.92 6.75
C MET A 323 6.76 24.16 7.66
N SER A 324 7.82 24.92 7.84
CA SER A 324 7.75 26.17 8.57
C SER A 324 6.88 27.12 7.76
N GLY A 325 5.69 27.42 8.24
CA GLY A 325 4.73 28.31 7.60
C GLY A 325 3.95 29.08 8.64
N LYS A 326 3.11 29.98 8.17
CA LYS A 326 2.27 30.85 8.95
C LYS A 326 0.80 30.45 8.80
N MET A 327 -0.02 30.84 9.76
CA MET A 327 -1.48 30.75 9.69
C MET A 327 -2.07 32.16 9.71
N ILE A 328 -3.11 32.36 8.92
CA ILE A 328 -3.88 33.61 8.91
C ILE A 328 -5.37 33.29 8.95
N ASP A 329 -6.10 33.93 9.84
CA ASP A 329 -7.54 33.74 9.99
C ASP A 329 -8.31 34.57 8.97
N ILE A 330 -9.17 33.88 8.19
CA ILE A 330 -9.96 34.46 7.11
C ILE A 330 -11.38 33.93 7.21
N LYS A 331 -12.38 34.82 7.39
CA LYS A 331 -13.78 34.41 7.54
C LYS A 331 -13.92 33.34 8.63
N ASP A 332 -14.47 32.19 8.28
CA ASP A 332 -14.68 31.03 9.16
C ASP A 332 -13.56 29.97 9.04
N SER A 333 -12.46 30.29 8.36
CA SER A 333 -11.31 29.40 8.13
C SER A 333 -9.99 30.01 8.61
N SER A 334 -8.96 29.18 8.71
CA SER A 334 -7.57 29.59 8.90
C SER A 334 -6.74 29.01 7.75
N ILE A 335 -6.05 29.89 7.02
CA ILE A 335 -5.25 29.54 5.84
C ILE A 335 -3.78 29.37 6.23
N PHE A 336 -3.23 28.22 5.92
CA PHE A 336 -1.79 27.98 6.03
C PHE A 336 -1.08 28.50 4.77
N TYR A 337 0.06 29.18 4.97
CA TYR A 337 0.90 29.61 3.84
C TYR A 337 2.38 29.61 4.21
N VAL A 338 3.21 29.56 3.21
CA VAL A 338 4.67 29.74 3.28
C VAL A 338 5.06 30.91 2.41
N GLU A 339 6.10 31.66 2.81
CA GLU A 339 6.60 32.79 2.02
C GLU A 339 8.13 32.82 2.01
N LYS A 340 8.69 33.39 0.96
CA LYS A 340 10.13 33.62 0.77
C LYS A 340 10.36 34.93 0.06
N GLY A 341 11.50 35.57 0.38
CA GLY A 341 11.95 36.79 -0.28
C GLY A 341 11.16 38.05 0.13
N SER A 342 11.37 39.12 -0.62
CA SER A 342 10.73 40.42 -0.43
C SER A 342 10.61 41.12 -1.79
N GLY A 343 9.71 42.11 -1.92
CA GLY A 343 9.47 42.85 -3.16
C GLY A 343 8.10 42.53 -3.76
N LYS A 344 8.01 42.52 -5.13
CA LYS A 344 6.75 42.30 -5.85
C LYS A 344 6.14 40.94 -5.49
N ALA A 345 4.87 40.93 -5.09
CA ALA A 345 4.20 39.71 -4.63
C ALA A 345 3.87 38.76 -5.77
N VAL A 346 4.21 37.46 -5.60
CA VAL A 346 3.82 36.36 -6.47
C VAL A 346 3.13 35.30 -5.62
N VAL A 347 1.83 35.11 -5.83
CA VAL A 347 0.98 34.17 -5.06
C VAL A 347 0.76 32.90 -5.85
N PHE A 348 1.09 31.75 -5.24
CA PHE A 348 0.95 30.44 -5.84
C PHE A 348 -0.24 29.66 -5.26
N VAL A 349 -1.13 29.19 -6.13
CA VAL A 349 -2.36 28.46 -5.81
C VAL A 349 -2.27 27.05 -6.40
N HIS A 350 -2.26 26.03 -5.53
CA HIS A 350 -2.10 24.62 -5.91
C HIS A 350 -3.35 24.02 -6.55
N GLY A 351 -3.19 22.87 -7.20
CA GLY A 351 -4.26 22.08 -7.80
C GLY A 351 -5.01 21.16 -6.82
N ASN A 352 -5.89 20.34 -7.36
CA ASN A 352 -6.60 19.33 -6.59
C ASN A 352 -5.61 18.35 -5.94
N THR A 353 -5.91 17.85 -4.74
CA THR A 353 -5.01 17.03 -3.91
C THR A 353 -3.65 17.68 -3.59
N GLY A 354 -3.53 19.00 -3.86
CA GLY A 354 -2.30 19.76 -3.66
C GLY A 354 -2.17 20.43 -2.29
N SER A 355 -1.07 21.14 -2.14
CA SER A 355 -0.75 22.02 -1.02
C SER A 355 0.30 23.04 -1.44
N SER A 356 0.64 23.99 -0.60
CA SER A 356 1.75 24.92 -0.78
C SER A 356 3.09 24.24 -1.07
N ARG A 357 3.24 22.96 -0.67
CA ARG A 357 4.46 22.15 -0.90
C ARG A 357 4.76 21.92 -2.39
N TRP A 358 3.77 21.89 -3.25
CA TRP A 358 3.97 21.74 -4.70
C TRP A 358 4.88 22.83 -5.30
N TRP A 359 4.93 24.00 -4.65
CA TRP A 359 5.68 25.17 -5.09
C TRP A 359 7.07 25.29 -4.48
N ASN A 360 7.43 24.44 -3.49
CA ASN A 360 8.68 24.56 -2.73
C ASN A 360 9.94 24.63 -3.57
N LEU A 361 9.99 23.92 -4.70
CA LEU A 361 11.15 23.87 -5.58
C LEU A 361 11.32 25.15 -6.43
N VAL A 362 10.26 25.94 -6.54
CA VAL A 362 10.19 27.09 -7.45
C VAL A 362 9.95 28.43 -6.74
N MET A 363 9.73 28.43 -5.44
CA MET A 363 9.50 29.68 -4.65
C MET A 363 10.73 30.56 -4.54
N ASP A 364 11.94 30.05 -4.74
CA ASP A 364 13.14 30.85 -4.73
C ASP A 364 13.37 31.45 -6.12
N LEU A 365 13.09 32.75 -6.27
CA LEU A 365 13.26 33.53 -7.50
C LEU A 365 14.46 34.49 -7.40
N SER A 366 15.40 34.24 -6.50
CA SER A 366 16.62 35.06 -6.32
C SER A 366 17.58 35.02 -7.54
N ASP A 367 17.31 34.14 -8.50
CA ASP A 367 18.06 34.10 -9.79
C ASP A 367 17.87 35.38 -10.63
N ASP A 368 16.80 36.18 -10.39
CA ASP A 368 16.63 37.48 -10.96
C ASP A 368 17.44 38.55 -10.18
N LYS A 369 18.48 39.07 -10.81
CA LYS A 369 19.36 40.08 -10.21
C LYS A 369 18.80 41.51 -10.31
N GLU A 370 17.82 41.74 -11.16
CA GLU A 370 17.25 43.05 -11.44
C GLU A 370 16.00 43.34 -10.60
N ASN A 371 15.24 42.29 -10.26
CA ASN A 371 14.00 42.42 -9.52
C ASN A 371 14.00 41.54 -8.28
N SER A 372 13.32 41.99 -7.25
CA SER A 372 13.07 41.19 -6.02
C SER A 372 11.60 40.79 -5.95
N TYR A 373 11.38 39.51 -5.54
CA TYR A 373 10.04 38.94 -5.46
C TYR A 373 9.76 38.41 -4.05
N ARG A 374 8.57 38.69 -3.54
CA ARG A 374 7.99 38.02 -2.37
C ARG A 374 7.08 36.92 -2.87
N THR A 375 7.52 35.67 -2.80
CA THR A 375 6.76 34.50 -3.20
C THR A 375 5.95 33.95 -2.05
N ILE A 376 4.68 33.66 -2.26
CA ILE A 376 3.74 33.19 -1.24
C ILE A 376 2.98 32.00 -1.81
N ALA A 377 3.02 30.83 -1.16
CA ALA A 377 2.25 29.67 -1.54
C ALA A 377 1.31 29.30 -0.38
N LEU A 378 0.01 29.18 -0.67
CA LEU A 378 -1.01 28.90 0.35
C LEU A 378 -1.57 27.47 0.17
N ASP A 379 -2.08 26.89 1.26
CA ASP A 379 -3.00 25.77 1.22
C ASP A 379 -4.43 26.34 1.14
N LEU A 380 -5.19 26.04 0.09
CA LEU A 380 -6.60 26.45 0.00
C LEU A 380 -7.42 25.85 1.15
N PRO A 381 -8.59 26.41 1.54
CA PRO A 381 -9.50 25.73 2.45
C PRO A 381 -9.81 24.29 1.97
N ASN A 382 -9.98 23.36 2.88
CA ASN A 382 -10.15 21.91 2.63
C ASN A 382 -8.87 21.17 2.22
N PHE A 383 -7.75 21.82 2.11
CA PHE A 383 -6.49 21.22 1.69
C PHE A 383 -5.38 21.37 2.74
N GLY A 384 -4.45 20.45 2.71
CA GLY A 384 -3.20 20.54 3.46
C GLY A 384 -3.40 20.85 4.93
N ARG A 385 -2.87 21.99 5.37
CA ARG A 385 -2.85 22.45 6.77
C ARG A 385 -3.90 23.51 7.07
N SER A 386 -4.60 23.98 6.03
CA SER A 386 -5.69 24.93 6.17
C SER A 386 -6.92 24.29 6.78
N LYS A 387 -7.71 25.09 7.50
CA LYS A 387 -8.95 24.62 8.11
C LYS A 387 -10.00 24.38 7.03
N SER A 388 -10.75 23.27 7.18
CA SER A 388 -11.83 22.92 6.27
C SER A 388 -13.04 23.85 6.39
N ILE A 389 -13.69 24.07 5.25
CA ILE A 389 -14.99 24.76 5.10
C ILE A 389 -16.01 23.80 4.50
N LYS A 390 -17.31 24.17 4.50
CA LYS A 390 -18.38 23.30 3.98
C LYS A 390 -18.54 23.31 2.47
N SER A 391 -17.91 24.25 1.75
CA SER A 391 -18.01 24.41 0.30
C SER A 391 -16.77 23.85 -0.41
N ALA A 392 -16.93 23.31 -1.61
CA ALA A 392 -15.88 22.92 -2.53
C ALA A 392 -15.98 23.68 -3.88
N GLU A 393 -16.82 24.71 -3.95
CA GLU A 393 -17.05 25.49 -5.16
C GLU A 393 -15.84 26.37 -5.50
N ILE A 394 -15.51 26.43 -6.80
CA ILE A 394 -14.37 27.22 -7.31
C ILE A 394 -14.48 28.71 -6.95
N ASP A 395 -15.68 29.27 -7.08
CA ASP A 395 -15.93 30.68 -6.74
C ASP A 395 -15.74 30.97 -5.26
N THR A 396 -16.09 30.02 -4.38
CA THR A 396 -15.81 30.14 -2.95
C THR A 396 -14.31 30.21 -2.68
N TYR A 397 -13.52 29.36 -3.33
CA TYR A 397 -12.05 29.43 -3.17
C TYR A 397 -11.45 30.72 -3.71
N ALA A 398 -12.00 31.26 -4.82
CA ALA A 398 -11.60 32.57 -5.32
C ALA A 398 -11.91 33.69 -4.29
N ASP A 399 -13.05 33.64 -3.61
CA ASP A 399 -13.39 34.62 -2.55
C ASP A 399 -12.46 34.53 -1.32
N TYR A 400 -12.02 33.31 -0.95
CA TYR A 400 -11.01 33.14 0.10
C TYR A 400 -9.64 33.63 -0.33
N LEU A 401 -9.28 33.48 -1.62
CA LEU A 401 -8.02 33.97 -2.16
C LEU A 401 -8.01 35.51 -2.20
N VAL A 402 -9.11 36.15 -2.57
CA VAL A 402 -9.25 37.62 -2.51
C VAL A 402 -9.04 38.13 -1.08
N GLU A 403 -9.73 37.55 -0.11
CA GLU A 403 -9.60 37.91 1.30
C GLU A 403 -8.17 37.66 1.83
N PHE A 404 -7.53 36.58 1.38
CA PHE A 404 -6.13 36.28 1.72
C PHE A 404 -5.17 37.36 1.19
N ILE A 405 -5.37 37.81 -0.04
CA ILE A 405 -4.57 38.88 -0.66
C ILE A 405 -4.76 40.20 0.11
N ASP A 406 -6.00 40.52 0.47
CA ASP A 406 -6.34 41.73 1.24
C ASP A 406 -5.73 41.69 2.63
N ARG A 407 -5.89 40.58 3.38
CA ARG A 407 -5.34 40.40 4.73
C ARG A 407 -3.81 40.50 4.79
N LEU A 408 -3.11 40.11 3.74
CA LEU A 408 -1.66 40.28 3.64
C LEU A 408 -1.25 41.61 3.02
N SER A 409 -2.20 42.49 2.68
CA SER A 409 -2.00 43.82 2.06
C SER A 409 -1.12 43.72 0.81
N LEU A 410 -1.42 42.73 -0.08
CA LEU A 410 -0.66 42.51 -1.29
C LEU A 410 -1.18 43.40 -2.41
N GLU A 411 -0.42 44.40 -2.78
CA GLU A 411 -0.79 45.33 -3.86
C GLU A 411 -0.56 44.68 -5.24
N LYS A 412 -1.63 44.52 -6.02
CA LYS A 412 -1.62 43.97 -7.38
C LYS A 412 -0.66 42.78 -7.58
N PRO A 413 -0.83 41.68 -6.82
CA PRO A 413 0.08 40.53 -6.94
C PRO A 413 -0.01 39.88 -8.32
N VAL A 414 1.05 39.20 -8.74
CA VAL A 414 0.97 38.17 -9.79
C VAL A 414 0.41 36.90 -9.17
N ILE A 415 -0.59 36.28 -9.79
CA ILE A 415 -1.21 35.07 -9.25
C ILE A 415 -0.94 33.90 -10.20
N VAL A 416 -0.37 32.83 -9.66
CA VAL A 416 -0.02 31.60 -10.38
C VAL A 416 -0.94 30.48 -9.89
N GLY A 417 -1.76 29.91 -10.77
CA GLY A 417 -2.65 28.80 -10.41
C GLY A 417 -2.31 27.54 -11.19
N HIS A 418 -2.31 26.39 -10.52
CA HIS A 418 -2.11 25.08 -11.11
C HIS A 418 -3.40 24.26 -11.09
N SER A 419 -3.78 23.64 -12.22
CA SER A 419 -4.92 22.70 -12.29
C SER A 419 -6.20 23.33 -11.73
N LEU A 420 -6.83 22.76 -10.66
CA LEU A 420 -7.96 23.38 -9.94
C LEU A 420 -7.63 24.83 -9.50
N GLY A 421 -6.41 25.10 -9.06
CA GLY A 421 -5.98 26.44 -8.70
C GLY A 421 -5.98 27.41 -9.90
N ALA A 422 -5.79 26.93 -11.12
CA ALA A 422 -5.96 27.74 -12.33
C ALA A 422 -7.43 28.11 -12.55
N ALA A 423 -8.39 27.23 -12.29
CA ALA A 423 -9.81 27.57 -12.32
C ALA A 423 -10.17 28.64 -11.26
N VAL A 424 -9.58 28.54 -10.05
CA VAL A 424 -9.74 29.57 -9.00
C VAL A 424 -9.20 30.92 -9.48
N VAL A 425 -8.04 30.95 -10.13
CA VAL A 425 -7.45 32.16 -10.70
C VAL A 425 -8.28 32.71 -11.85
N MET A 426 -8.85 31.85 -12.72
CA MET A 426 -9.79 32.27 -13.77
C MET A 426 -11.04 32.94 -13.16
N SER A 427 -11.67 32.31 -12.14
CA SER A 427 -12.80 32.90 -11.45
C SER A 427 -12.44 34.25 -10.83
N LEU A 428 -11.30 34.34 -10.14
CA LEU A 428 -10.83 35.58 -9.55
C LEU A 428 -10.62 36.67 -10.61
N SER A 429 -9.92 36.36 -11.72
CA SER A 429 -9.61 37.33 -12.76
C SER A 429 -10.85 37.89 -13.48
N ALA A 430 -11.93 37.09 -13.61
CA ALA A 430 -13.18 37.53 -14.20
C ALA A 430 -14.02 38.39 -13.24
N ARG A 431 -14.02 38.07 -11.95
CA ARG A 431 -14.86 38.72 -10.94
C ARG A 431 -14.19 39.94 -10.29
N TYR A 432 -12.85 39.94 -10.24
CA TYR A 432 -12.01 40.98 -9.65
C TYR A 432 -10.87 41.37 -10.61
N PRO A 433 -11.17 41.90 -11.82
CA PRO A 433 -10.18 42.06 -12.90
C PRO A 433 -9.04 43.04 -12.55
N ASP A 434 -9.25 43.95 -11.62
CA ASP A 434 -8.24 44.97 -11.24
C ASP A 434 -7.31 44.48 -10.11
N LEU A 435 -7.60 43.34 -9.50
CA LEU A 435 -6.85 42.81 -8.34
C LEU A 435 -5.48 42.25 -8.75
N PRO A 436 -5.34 41.31 -9.72
CA PRO A 436 -4.03 40.81 -10.13
C PRO A 436 -3.38 41.72 -11.17
N SER A 437 -2.07 41.96 -11.05
CA SER A 437 -1.32 42.65 -12.10
C SER A 437 -1.11 41.78 -13.34
N ALA A 438 -0.93 40.50 -13.15
CA ALA A 438 -0.84 39.47 -14.17
C ALA A 438 -1.23 38.11 -13.59
N ILE A 439 -1.58 37.15 -14.44
CA ILE A 439 -1.90 35.79 -14.02
C ILE A 439 -1.11 34.76 -14.82
N VAL A 440 -0.83 33.62 -14.17
CA VAL A 440 -0.19 32.46 -14.79
C VAL A 440 -1.06 31.24 -14.54
N LEU A 441 -1.46 30.57 -15.61
CA LEU A 441 -2.32 29.37 -15.58
C LEU A 441 -1.46 28.16 -15.99
N VAL A 442 -1.23 27.26 -15.05
CA VAL A 442 -0.38 26.06 -15.25
C VAL A 442 -1.29 24.85 -15.33
N ASP A 443 -1.29 24.16 -16.46
CA ASP A 443 -2.08 22.95 -16.71
C ASP A 443 -3.55 23.12 -16.24
N GLY A 444 -4.14 24.28 -16.57
CA GLY A 444 -5.49 24.66 -16.14
C GLY A 444 -6.59 24.00 -16.96
N PRO A 445 -7.79 23.77 -16.37
CA PRO A 445 -8.94 23.23 -17.09
C PRO A 445 -9.46 24.23 -18.14
N SER A 446 -10.31 23.75 -19.06
CA SER A 446 -11.04 24.65 -19.96
C SER A 446 -11.91 25.63 -19.18
N PRO A 447 -12.08 26.87 -19.64
CA PRO A 447 -13.09 27.79 -19.12
C PRO A 447 -14.54 27.26 -19.19
N ALA A 448 -14.78 26.20 -19.99
CA ALA A 448 -16.04 25.46 -20.03
C ALA A 448 -16.17 24.39 -18.95
N GLY A 449 -15.14 24.24 -18.10
CA GLY A 449 -15.07 23.23 -17.07
C GLY A 449 -14.29 21.98 -17.46
N LEU A 450 -14.31 21.00 -16.55
CA LEU A 450 -13.62 19.72 -16.72
C LEU A 450 -14.53 18.60 -16.21
N VAL A 451 -15.01 17.77 -17.13
CA VAL A 451 -15.86 16.61 -16.81
C VAL A 451 -15.00 15.44 -16.36
N THR A 452 -15.27 14.92 -15.18
CA THR A 452 -14.62 13.68 -14.70
C THR A 452 -15.49 12.47 -15.09
N PRO A 453 -14.95 11.51 -15.87
CA PRO A 453 -15.70 10.31 -16.24
C PRO A 453 -16.22 9.54 -15.01
N PRO A 454 -17.49 9.05 -15.05
CA PRO A 454 -18.09 8.35 -13.90
C PRO A 454 -17.28 7.18 -13.38
N GLU A 455 -16.57 6.48 -14.24
CA GLU A 455 -15.70 5.35 -13.90
C GLU A 455 -14.49 5.73 -13.03
N HIS A 456 -14.11 7.00 -12.94
CA HIS A 456 -13.02 7.48 -12.10
C HIS A 456 -13.44 7.71 -10.64
N TYR A 457 -14.73 7.94 -10.35
CA TYR A 457 -15.21 8.22 -8.99
C TYR A 457 -14.91 7.10 -7.98
N PRO A 458 -15.03 5.80 -8.31
CA PRO A 458 -14.63 4.74 -7.38
C PRO A 458 -13.14 4.79 -6.98
N VAL A 459 -12.26 5.17 -7.91
CA VAL A 459 -10.83 5.33 -7.63
C VAL A 459 -10.59 6.56 -6.74
N ILE A 460 -11.27 7.67 -7.03
CA ILE A 460 -11.21 8.89 -6.21
C ILE A 460 -11.67 8.61 -4.77
N GLU A 461 -12.77 7.84 -4.59
CA GLU A 461 -13.23 7.41 -3.26
C GLU A 461 -12.18 6.58 -2.52
N LEU A 462 -11.52 5.64 -3.20
CA LEU A 462 -10.46 4.83 -2.61
C LEU A 462 -9.22 5.66 -2.24
N CYS A 463 -8.91 6.72 -2.98
CA CYS A 463 -7.80 7.63 -2.68
C CYS A 463 -7.96 8.33 -1.31
N LYS A 464 -9.18 8.51 -0.79
CA LYS A 464 -9.44 9.09 0.54
C LYS A 464 -8.74 8.32 1.66
N THR A 465 -8.62 7.01 1.53
CA THR A 465 -8.13 6.11 2.59
C THR A 465 -6.85 5.37 2.21
N SER A 466 -6.54 5.26 0.92
CA SER A 466 -5.39 4.54 0.40
C SER A 466 -4.26 5.49 0.00
N ARG A 467 -3.32 5.72 0.93
CA ARG A 467 -2.11 6.50 0.66
C ARG A 467 -1.30 5.97 -0.53
N GLU A 468 -1.26 4.64 -0.68
CA GLU A 468 -0.52 3.99 -1.78
C GLU A 468 -1.18 4.29 -3.13
N LEU A 469 -2.52 4.25 -3.19
CA LEU A 469 -3.25 4.60 -4.40
C LEU A 469 -3.10 6.09 -4.71
N MET A 470 -3.18 6.96 -3.71
CA MET A 470 -2.92 8.39 -3.87
C MET A 470 -1.51 8.64 -4.42
N LYS A 471 -0.47 7.96 -3.88
CA LYS A 471 0.90 8.08 -4.38
C LYS A 471 1.00 7.68 -5.87
N LYS A 472 0.34 6.58 -6.26
CA LYS A 472 0.30 6.13 -7.66
C LYS A 472 -0.41 7.14 -8.56
N SER A 473 -1.52 7.72 -8.11
CA SER A 473 -2.25 8.75 -8.84
C SER A 473 -1.40 10.00 -9.05
N LEU A 474 -0.69 10.47 -8.03
CA LEU A 474 0.22 11.62 -8.15
C LEU A 474 1.41 11.31 -9.08
N ALA A 475 1.96 10.10 -9.01
CA ALA A 475 3.04 9.69 -9.93
C ALA A 475 2.58 9.61 -11.39
N ALA A 476 1.31 9.26 -11.64
CA ALA A 476 0.76 9.18 -13.00
C ALA A 476 0.57 10.56 -13.63
N ILE A 477 0.20 11.57 -12.84
CA ILE A 477 0.03 12.96 -13.33
C ILE A 477 1.33 13.75 -13.39
N ALA A 478 2.39 13.33 -12.69
CA ALA A 478 3.71 13.94 -12.71
C ALA A 478 4.81 12.91 -13.08
N PRO A 479 4.80 12.38 -14.32
CA PRO A 479 5.68 11.26 -14.72
C PRO A 479 7.17 11.62 -14.71
N GLY A 480 7.52 12.91 -14.85
CA GLY A 480 8.87 13.44 -14.76
C GLY A 480 9.43 13.53 -13.32
N LEU A 481 8.59 13.43 -12.30
CA LEU A 481 9.00 13.51 -10.89
C LEU A 481 9.71 12.22 -10.43
N LYS A 482 11.04 12.19 -10.57
CA LYS A 482 11.87 11.02 -10.21
C LYS A 482 12.22 10.92 -8.72
N ASN A 483 12.02 12.00 -7.96
CA ASN A 483 12.39 12.05 -6.54
C ASN A 483 11.30 11.46 -5.65
N ASP A 484 11.49 10.20 -5.22
CA ASP A 484 10.52 9.47 -4.37
C ASP A 484 10.25 10.15 -3.02
N LYS A 485 11.22 10.90 -2.47
CA LYS A 485 11.02 11.66 -1.22
C LYS A 485 10.02 12.80 -1.44
N ILE A 486 10.16 13.56 -2.52
CA ILE A 486 9.23 14.64 -2.86
C ILE A 486 7.84 14.07 -3.11
N LEU A 487 7.73 12.99 -3.90
CA LEU A 487 6.46 12.32 -4.17
C LEU A 487 5.79 11.82 -2.87
N ASN A 488 6.54 11.27 -1.93
CA ASN A 488 6.02 10.87 -0.62
C ASN A 488 5.52 12.07 0.21
N ASP A 489 6.26 13.16 0.22
CA ASP A 489 5.89 14.38 0.95
C ASP A 489 4.61 15.01 0.36
N LEU A 490 4.47 15.05 -0.98
CA LEU A 490 3.26 15.50 -1.67
C LEU A 490 2.07 14.58 -1.40
N THR A 491 2.31 13.27 -1.36
CA THR A 491 1.28 12.28 -1.02
C THR A 491 0.78 12.47 0.42
N ASP A 492 1.68 12.70 1.36
CA ASP A 492 1.30 12.93 2.77
C ASP A 492 0.44 14.20 2.92
N ASP A 493 0.73 15.24 2.16
CA ASP A 493 -0.08 16.47 2.15
C ASP A 493 -1.44 16.25 1.45
N ALA A 494 -1.50 15.49 0.35
CA ALA A 494 -2.74 15.13 -0.33
C ALA A 494 -3.71 14.36 0.59
N MET A 495 -3.19 13.50 1.47
CA MET A 495 -3.99 12.77 2.45
C MET A 495 -4.58 13.65 3.57
N LEU A 496 -4.20 14.92 3.65
CA LEU A 496 -4.79 15.89 4.60
C LEU A 496 -6.03 16.58 4.02
N MET A 497 -6.36 16.38 2.76
CA MET A 497 -7.55 16.97 2.13
C MET A 497 -8.83 16.50 2.81
N ALA A 498 -9.80 17.40 2.97
CA ALA A 498 -11.10 17.07 3.57
C ALA A 498 -11.80 15.93 2.81
N PRO A 499 -12.31 14.88 3.48
CA PRO A 499 -12.81 13.68 2.80
C PRO A 499 -13.93 13.93 1.76
N PHE A 500 -14.85 14.88 2.02
CA PHE A 500 -15.91 15.20 1.08
C PHE A 500 -15.38 15.90 -0.18
N ALA A 501 -14.29 16.65 -0.06
CA ALA A 501 -13.73 17.45 -1.13
C ALA A 501 -13.15 16.59 -2.27
N PHE A 502 -12.76 15.34 -2.00
CA PHE A 502 -12.28 14.40 -3.03
C PHE A 502 -13.28 14.23 -4.19
N THR A 503 -14.54 14.12 -3.87
CA THR A 503 -15.63 13.93 -4.86
C THR A 503 -16.30 15.22 -5.25
N GLU A 504 -16.32 16.24 -4.39
CA GLU A 504 -16.96 17.50 -4.69
C GLU A 504 -16.12 18.42 -5.58
N HIS A 505 -14.78 18.39 -5.53
CA HIS A 505 -13.94 19.17 -6.44
C HIS A 505 -14.11 18.78 -7.93
N PRO A 506 -14.10 17.48 -8.31
CA PRO A 506 -14.41 17.10 -9.69
C PRO A 506 -15.78 17.63 -10.15
N LYS A 507 -16.81 17.53 -9.30
CA LYS A 507 -18.16 18.05 -9.62
C LYS A 507 -18.17 19.58 -9.72
N ALA A 508 -17.41 20.28 -8.88
CA ALA A 508 -17.29 21.74 -8.97
C ALA A 508 -16.58 22.18 -10.25
N LEU A 509 -15.56 21.43 -10.69
CA LEU A 509 -14.91 21.67 -11.99
C LEU A 509 -15.84 21.34 -13.18
N GLU A 510 -16.73 20.36 -13.06
CA GLU A 510 -17.73 20.09 -14.08
C GLU A 510 -18.76 21.22 -14.21
N ARG A 511 -19.15 21.84 -13.08
CA ARG A 511 -20.06 23.00 -13.06
C ARG A 511 -19.40 24.32 -13.44
N PHE A 512 -18.06 24.37 -13.46
CA PHE A 512 -17.29 25.57 -13.77
C PHE A 512 -17.55 26.03 -15.20
N ASN A 513 -18.01 27.28 -15.37
CA ASN A 513 -18.23 27.87 -16.69
C ASN A 513 -17.96 29.37 -16.70
N TYR A 514 -16.85 29.73 -17.32
CA TYR A 514 -16.38 31.10 -17.47
C TYR A 514 -16.18 31.53 -18.93
N ILE A 515 -16.76 30.79 -19.87
CA ILE A 515 -16.76 31.16 -21.30
C ILE A 515 -17.35 32.56 -21.47
N GLY A 516 -16.65 33.42 -22.18
CA GLY A 516 -16.99 34.82 -22.46
C GLY A 516 -16.77 35.80 -21.30
N LYS A 517 -16.62 35.32 -20.05
CA LYS A 517 -16.43 36.17 -18.85
C LYS A 517 -14.98 36.62 -18.66
N LEU A 518 -14.01 35.86 -19.14
CA LEU A 518 -12.58 36.13 -18.95
C LEU A 518 -12.05 37.31 -19.75
N LYS A 519 -12.78 37.76 -20.75
CA LYS A 519 -12.45 38.97 -21.56
C LYS A 519 -12.46 40.26 -20.73
N SER A 520 -13.10 40.27 -19.56
CA SER A 520 -13.07 41.42 -18.65
C SER A 520 -11.68 41.71 -18.12
N TYR A 521 -10.83 40.68 -18.01
CA TYR A 521 -9.47 40.80 -17.52
C TYR A 521 -8.56 41.36 -18.63
N GLN A 522 -7.89 42.50 -18.35
CA GLN A 522 -7.03 43.21 -19.32
C GLN A 522 -5.53 43.05 -19.03
N GLY A 523 -5.18 42.37 -17.91
CA GLY A 523 -3.79 42.08 -17.56
C GLY A 523 -3.14 41.05 -18.51
N LYS A 524 -1.81 40.91 -18.40
CA LYS A 524 -1.10 39.84 -19.14
C LYS A 524 -1.41 38.46 -18.53
N VAL A 525 -1.50 37.48 -19.41
CA VAL A 525 -1.76 36.08 -19.04
C VAL A 525 -0.68 35.19 -19.64
N LEU A 526 -0.05 34.36 -18.79
CA LEU A 526 0.82 33.29 -19.27
C LEU A 526 0.09 31.95 -19.05
N ILE A 527 -0.03 31.16 -20.11
CA ILE A 527 -0.52 29.78 -20.05
C ILE A 527 0.68 28.85 -20.20
N MET A 528 0.89 27.95 -19.26
CA MET A 528 1.92 26.92 -19.29
C MET A 528 1.24 25.56 -19.40
N TRP A 529 1.68 24.72 -20.34
CA TRP A 529 1.08 23.41 -20.55
C TRP A 529 2.10 22.34 -20.90
N GLY A 530 1.99 21.19 -20.20
CA GLY A 530 2.77 19.99 -20.48
C GLY A 530 2.11 19.12 -21.54
N LYS A 531 2.78 18.84 -22.66
CA LYS A 531 2.22 18.08 -23.79
C LYS A 531 1.91 16.61 -23.45
N LYS A 532 2.55 16.06 -22.40
CA LYS A 532 2.27 14.72 -21.88
C LYS A 532 1.20 14.71 -20.76
N ASP A 533 0.52 15.83 -20.56
CA ASP A 533 -0.60 15.90 -19.62
C ASP A 533 -1.74 14.97 -20.05
N ILE A 534 -2.13 14.07 -19.15
CA ILE A 534 -3.21 13.10 -19.38
C ILE A 534 -4.60 13.61 -18.95
N ILE A 535 -4.65 14.82 -18.37
CA ILE A 535 -5.87 15.45 -17.87
C ILE A 535 -6.28 16.63 -18.77
N ILE A 536 -5.34 17.54 -19.03
CA ILE A 536 -5.59 18.74 -19.80
C ILE A 536 -5.12 18.55 -21.25
N THR A 537 -6.07 18.64 -22.16
CA THR A 537 -5.82 18.43 -23.59
C THR A 537 -5.45 19.75 -24.29
N GLU A 538 -4.77 19.67 -25.44
CA GLU A 538 -4.45 20.81 -26.29
C GLU A 538 -5.70 21.65 -26.62
N LYS A 539 -6.84 20.99 -26.89
CA LYS A 539 -8.10 21.67 -27.15
C LYS A 539 -8.55 22.57 -25.99
N MET A 540 -8.40 22.11 -24.73
CA MET A 540 -8.74 22.89 -23.53
C MET A 540 -7.82 24.11 -23.38
N VAL A 541 -6.54 23.94 -23.71
CA VAL A 541 -5.57 25.04 -23.70
C VAL A 541 -5.92 26.09 -24.75
N ASP A 542 -6.25 25.66 -25.97
CA ASP A 542 -6.69 26.55 -27.05
C ASP A 542 -7.98 27.30 -26.70
N GLU A 543 -8.94 26.62 -26.05
CA GLU A 543 -10.16 27.25 -25.55
C GLU A 543 -9.83 28.34 -24.53
N THR A 544 -8.88 28.09 -23.61
CA THR A 544 -8.45 29.07 -22.61
C THR A 544 -7.75 30.25 -23.26
N LEU A 545 -6.83 30.01 -24.22
CA LEU A 545 -6.08 31.02 -24.92
C LEU A 545 -7.01 32.04 -25.64
N LYS A 546 -8.08 31.54 -26.25
CA LYS A 546 -9.09 32.38 -26.97
C LYS A 546 -9.94 33.26 -26.06
N GLN A 547 -9.98 33.00 -24.75
CA GLN A 547 -10.80 33.78 -23.80
C GLN A 547 -10.09 35.02 -23.26
N TYR A 548 -8.77 35.13 -23.41
CA TYR A 548 -8.00 36.29 -22.93
C TYR A 548 -7.47 37.14 -24.08
N ASN A 549 -7.49 38.44 -23.90
CA ASN A 549 -7.04 39.38 -24.94
C ASN A 549 -5.50 39.47 -25.03
N ARG A 550 -4.77 39.16 -23.93
CA ARG A 550 -3.31 39.35 -23.82
C ARG A 550 -2.68 38.09 -23.23
N ALA A 551 -2.98 36.91 -23.82
CA ALA A 551 -2.44 35.63 -23.39
C ALA A 551 -1.30 35.17 -24.29
N GLU A 552 -0.28 34.60 -23.69
CA GLU A 552 0.79 33.86 -24.35
C GLU A 552 0.83 32.42 -23.83
N LEU A 553 1.26 31.49 -24.71
CA LEU A 553 1.31 30.06 -24.40
C LEU A 553 2.76 29.57 -24.43
N VAL A 554 3.16 28.86 -23.40
CA VAL A 554 4.41 28.08 -23.34
C VAL A 554 4.06 26.61 -23.24
N VAL A 555 4.54 25.81 -24.19
CA VAL A 555 4.34 24.37 -24.28
C VAL A 555 5.63 23.65 -23.91
N PHE A 556 5.50 22.60 -23.09
CA PHE A 556 6.61 21.75 -22.65
C PHE A 556 6.43 20.34 -23.21
N ASP A 557 7.24 19.94 -24.20
CA ASP A 557 7.05 18.69 -24.96
C ASP A 557 7.17 17.41 -24.12
N ASP A 558 8.02 17.41 -23.07
CA ASP A 558 8.34 16.23 -22.27
C ASP A 558 7.75 16.23 -20.85
N ILE A 559 6.86 17.14 -20.54
CA ILE A 559 6.27 17.36 -19.22
C ILE A 559 4.82 16.85 -19.17
N GLY A 560 4.42 16.30 -18.02
CA GLY A 560 3.04 15.92 -17.71
C GLY A 560 2.22 17.08 -17.13
N HIS A 561 1.41 16.80 -16.10
CA HIS A 561 0.46 17.76 -15.51
C HIS A 561 1.09 18.73 -14.50
N SER A 562 2.42 18.71 -14.24
CA SER A 562 2.96 19.43 -13.08
C SER A 562 4.40 19.90 -13.29
N VAL A 563 4.62 20.80 -14.25
CA VAL A 563 5.96 21.29 -14.63
C VAL A 563 6.79 21.79 -13.44
N MET A 564 6.15 22.40 -12.41
CA MET A 564 6.84 22.96 -11.25
C MET A 564 7.53 21.90 -10.37
N VAL A 565 7.16 20.63 -10.46
CA VAL A 565 7.80 19.52 -9.74
C VAL A 565 8.53 18.56 -10.67
N GLU A 566 8.16 18.50 -11.95
CA GLU A 566 8.79 17.65 -12.96
C GLU A 566 10.08 18.27 -13.50
N ASP A 567 10.06 19.57 -13.83
CA ASP A 567 11.23 20.38 -14.22
C ASP A 567 11.18 21.78 -13.61
N PRO A 568 11.58 21.93 -12.33
CA PRO A 568 11.55 23.22 -11.63
C PRO A 568 12.42 24.30 -12.27
N VAL A 569 13.48 23.92 -12.99
CA VAL A 569 14.38 24.87 -13.65
C VAL A 569 13.69 25.49 -14.85
N LEU A 570 13.05 24.67 -15.67
CA LEU A 570 12.32 25.11 -16.85
C LEU A 570 11.12 25.98 -16.46
N PHE A 571 10.38 25.59 -15.41
CA PHE A 571 9.28 26.39 -14.85
C PHE A 571 9.78 27.77 -14.40
N LYS A 572 10.82 27.83 -13.54
CA LYS A 572 11.38 29.11 -13.06
C LYS A 572 11.83 30.01 -14.20
N LYS A 573 12.52 29.46 -15.20
CA LYS A 573 12.97 30.22 -16.38
C LYS A 573 11.79 30.87 -17.11
N SER A 574 10.73 30.12 -17.38
CA SER A 574 9.53 30.60 -18.07
C SER A 574 8.79 31.65 -17.23
N LEU A 575 8.64 31.42 -15.93
CA LEU A 575 8.02 32.36 -15.02
C LEU A 575 8.81 33.67 -14.92
N LEU A 576 10.13 33.63 -14.73
CA LEU A 576 10.98 34.82 -14.64
C LEU A 576 10.95 35.65 -15.94
N ASN A 577 10.99 35.01 -17.11
CA ASN A 577 10.86 35.71 -18.39
C ASN A 577 9.53 36.46 -18.48
N PHE A 578 8.43 35.83 -18.03
CA PHE A 578 7.13 36.49 -18.00
C PHE A 578 7.10 37.65 -17.00
N LEU A 579 7.61 37.43 -15.76
CA LEU A 579 7.65 38.47 -14.72
C LEU A 579 8.44 39.71 -15.12
N ARG A 580 9.50 39.56 -15.92
CA ARG A 580 10.29 40.67 -16.46
C ARG A 580 9.54 41.43 -17.57
N SER A 581 8.53 40.81 -18.19
CA SER A 581 7.74 41.45 -19.25
C SER A 581 6.59 42.30 -18.74
N ILE A 582 6.29 42.25 -17.45
CA ILE A 582 5.21 42.97 -16.76
C ILE A 582 5.80 44.00 -15.79
#